data_cd3a39ce80e56016c0b7f39d32e660ff
#
_entry.id   cd3a39ce80e56016c0b7f39d32e660ff
#
_cell.length_a   1.000
_cell.length_b   1.000
_cell.length_c   1.000
_cell.angle_alpha   90.00
_cell.angle_beta   90.00
_cell.angle_gamma   90.00
#
_symmetry.space_group_name_H-M   'P 1'
#
loop_
_entity.id
_entity.type
_entity.pdbx_description
1 polymer ?
#
loop_
_entity_poly.entity_id
_entity_poly.type
_entity_poly.pdbx_seq_one_letter_code
_entity_poly.pdbx_strand_id
1 'polypeptide(L)'
;FSWFITDKCENKEAAFKVGDFLMGDESSMVQMYGKEGSYWGKLEAPTESILEGTEAIYWIKPGFTSNEDDEYQKNTFWSGLMNQLAEFRASMSPRPEDMYVPDSYEARLFDETAKVIPYFYPEYLPKNLFLEDEADAEQFTTIQTSLREYVKTSIAQFATGEMSVEKDWDSYLKSLEKYDVNTYISLYQKAYDSYTANN
;
A
#
# COMPACT_ATOMS: atom_id res chain seq x y z
N PHE A 1 0.34 7.88 10.28
CA PHE A 1 0.08 8.62 11.53
C PHE A 1 0.86 8.00 12.68
N SER A 2 1.24 8.81 13.66
CA SER A 2 1.96 8.35 14.85
C SER A 2 1.35 9.01 16.06
N TRP A 3 1.24 8.28 17.18
CA TRP A 3 0.79 8.78 18.47
C TRP A 3 1.97 8.91 19.39
N PHE A 4 2.20 10.12 19.90
CA PHE A 4 3.32 10.40 20.80
C PHE A 4 2.80 10.98 22.11
N ILE A 5 3.31 10.46 23.21
CA ILE A 5 3.08 11.01 24.56
C ILE A 5 4.38 11.68 24.99
N THR A 6 4.37 13.00 25.07
CA THR A 6 5.55 13.78 25.44
C THR A 6 5.84 13.71 26.95
N ASP A 7 7.03 14.12 27.33
CA ASP A 7 7.45 14.24 28.73
C ASP A 7 6.59 15.28 29.50
N LYS A 8 6.02 16.24 28.79
CA LYS A 8 5.15 17.31 29.34
C LYS A 8 3.72 16.86 29.61
N CYS A 9 3.34 15.65 29.17
CA CYS A 9 2.00 15.16 29.45
C CYS A 9 1.83 14.88 30.96
N GLU A 10 0.91 15.57 31.60
CA GLU A 10 0.63 15.41 33.03
C GLU A 10 -0.01 14.06 33.36
N ASN A 11 -0.87 13.55 32.47
CA ASN A 11 -1.53 12.26 32.65
C ASN A 11 -1.25 11.33 31.48
N LYS A 12 -0.09 10.69 31.51
CA LYS A 12 0.38 9.78 30.45
C LYS A 12 -0.49 8.54 30.31
N GLU A 13 -1.05 8.03 31.42
CA GLU A 13 -1.96 6.88 31.39
C GLU A 13 -3.26 7.20 30.68
N ALA A 14 -3.86 8.36 30.96
CA ALA A 14 -5.07 8.78 30.25
C ALA A 14 -4.80 9.03 28.76
N ALA A 15 -3.67 9.66 28.42
CA ALA A 15 -3.25 9.85 27.03
C ALA A 15 -3.07 8.51 26.30
N PHE A 16 -2.43 7.53 26.95
CA PHE A 16 -2.28 6.19 26.38
C PHE A 16 -3.65 5.54 26.13
N LYS A 17 -4.56 5.57 27.13
CA LYS A 17 -5.91 5.00 26.97
C LYS A 17 -6.71 5.64 25.84
N VAL A 18 -6.54 6.94 25.60
CA VAL A 18 -7.17 7.60 24.45
C VAL A 18 -6.62 7.06 23.12
N GLY A 19 -5.30 6.95 23.01
CA GLY A 19 -4.69 6.39 21.80
C GLY A 19 -5.12 4.92 21.55
N ASP A 20 -5.10 4.11 22.61
CA ASP A 20 -5.52 2.72 22.57
C ASP A 20 -7.00 2.56 22.17
N PHE A 21 -7.88 3.37 22.75
CA PHE A 21 -9.29 3.41 22.36
C PHE A 21 -9.47 3.79 20.88
N LEU A 22 -8.77 4.80 20.39
CA LEU A 22 -8.87 5.24 19.00
C LEU A 22 -8.40 4.18 18.01
N MET A 23 -7.44 3.34 18.41
CA MET A 23 -6.94 2.22 17.61
C MET A 23 -7.77 0.94 17.75
N GLY A 24 -8.78 0.92 18.60
CA GLY A 24 -9.71 -0.22 18.73
C GLY A 24 -10.57 -0.40 17.47
N ASP A 25 -11.04 -1.63 17.23
CA ASP A 25 -11.76 -1.97 16.00
C ASP A 25 -13.06 -1.18 15.84
N GLU A 26 -13.91 -1.15 16.87
CA GLU A 26 -15.18 -0.41 16.81
C GLU A 26 -14.97 1.09 16.67
N SER A 27 -13.98 1.65 17.37
CA SER A 27 -13.60 3.04 17.22
C SER A 27 -13.10 3.33 15.80
N SER A 28 -12.32 2.43 15.22
CA SER A 28 -11.84 2.54 13.85
C SER A 28 -12.99 2.50 12.83
N MET A 29 -13.98 1.62 13.03
CA MET A 29 -15.18 1.59 12.20
C MET A 29 -15.97 2.89 12.27
N VAL A 30 -16.15 3.45 13.46
CA VAL A 30 -16.81 4.76 13.64
C VAL A 30 -16.03 5.88 12.97
N GLN A 31 -14.71 5.87 13.06
CA GLN A 31 -13.86 6.88 12.41
C GLN A 31 -13.93 6.79 10.89
N MET A 32 -14.03 5.58 10.33
CA MET A 32 -14.04 5.34 8.88
C MET A 32 -15.43 5.54 8.27
N TYR A 33 -16.48 5.09 8.96
CA TYR A 33 -17.82 4.94 8.39
C TYR A 33 -18.93 5.61 9.21
N GLY A 34 -18.58 6.31 10.29
CA GLY A 34 -19.55 6.99 11.14
C GLY A 34 -20.34 6.04 12.05
N LYS A 35 -21.55 6.43 12.39
CA LYS A 35 -22.39 5.69 13.34
C LYS A 35 -22.78 4.31 12.80
N GLU A 36 -22.70 3.29 13.65
CA GLU A 36 -23.19 1.94 13.35
C GLU A 36 -24.67 1.95 12.88
N GLY A 37 -24.97 1.10 11.91
CA GLY A 37 -26.28 1.00 11.31
C GLY A 37 -26.53 1.92 10.11
N SER A 38 -25.63 2.89 9.84
CA SER A 38 -25.74 3.81 8.69
C SER A 38 -24.98 3.28 7.46
N TYR A 39 -23.67 3.18 7.55
CA TYR A 39 -22.80 2.75 6.46
C TYR A 39 -22.07 1.44 6.77
N TRP A 40 -22.14 0.97 7.99
CA TRP A 40 -21.57 -0.28 8.46
C TRP A 40 -22.37 -0.85 9.64
N GLY A 41 -22.12 -2.11 9.95
CA GLY A 41 -22.67 -2.78 11.12
C GLY A 41 -22.07 -4.17 11.30
N LYS A 42 -22.47 -4.86 12.37
CA LYS A 42 -22.06 -6.24 12.60
C LYS A 42 -22.90 -7.19 11.74
N LEU A 43 -22.27 -8.22 11.20
CA LEU A 43 -22.95 -9.31 10.53
C LEU A 43 -23.72 -10.16 11.58
N GLU A 44 -24.84 -10.76 11.21
CA GLU A 44 -25.58 -11.69 12.08
C GLU A 44 -24.75 -12.94 12.41
N ALA A 45 -23.93 -13.39 11.45
CA ALA A 45 -22.95 -14.46 11.61
C ALA A 45 -21.69 -14.12 10.83
N PRO A 46 -20.50 -14.50 11.32
CA PRO A 46 -19.26 -14.35 10.57
C PRO A 46 -19.34 -15.08 9.22
N THR A 47 -18.67 -14.51 8.23
CA THR A 47 -18.52 -15.10 6.88
C THR A 47 -17.05 -15.17 6.49
N GLU A 48 -16.74 -15.93 5.45
CA GLU A 48 -15.38 -15.97 4.91
C GLU A 48 -14.91 -14.56 4.49
N SER A 49 -13.68 -14.23 4.88
CA SER A 49 -13.04 -12.97 4.52
C SER A 49 -12.21 -13.11 3.24
N ILE A 50 -11.79 -11.96 2.68
CA ILE A 50 -10.81 -11.94 1.59
C ILE A 50 -9.43 -12.48 2.01
N LEU A 51 -9.10 -12.46 3.29
CA LEU A 51 -7.86 -13.05 3.83
C LEU A 51 -8.14 -14.49 4.25
N GLU A 52 -7.48 -15.44 3.60
CA GLU A 52 -7.63 -16.88 3.86
C GLU A 52 -7.46 -17.21 5.34
N GLY A 53 -8.36 -18.03 5.88
CA GLY A 53 -8.34 -18.45 7.27
C GLY A 53 -8.84 -17.42 8.28
N THR A 54 -9.40 -16.30 7.81
CA THR A 54 -10.02 -15.28 8.67
C THR A 54 -11.51 -15.11 8.36
N GLU A 55 -12.22 -14.46 9.28
CA GLU A 55 -13.66 -14.22 9.18
C GLU A 55 -13.95 -12.72 9.08
N ALA A 56 -14.89 -12.35 8.23
CA ALA A 56 -15.50 -11.04 8.24
C ALA A 56 -16.67 -11.02 9.22
N ILE A 57 -16.70 -10.01 10.06
CA ILE A 57 -17.71 -9.80 11.11
C ILE A 57 -18.48 -8.49 10.94
N TYR A 58 -18.04 -7.65 10.01
CA TYR A 58 -18.70 -6.38 9.69
C TYR A 58 -19.20 -6.39 8.25
N TRP A 59 -20.30 -5.69 8.02
CA TRP A 59 -20.74 -5.31 6.68
C TRP A 59 -20.48 -3.83 6.46
N ILE A 60 -20.17 -3.46 5.23
CA ILE A 60 -20.06 -2.09 4.75
C ILE A 60 -21.07 -1.90 3.62
N LYS A 61 -21.74 -0.74 3.59
CA LYS A 61 -22.75 -0.44 2.57
C LYS A 61 -22.15 -0.56 1.16
N PRO A 62 -22.71 -1.43 0.30
CA PRO A 62 -22.24 -1.60 -1.08
C PRO A 62 -22.31 -0.29 -1.88
N GLY A 63 -21.32 -0.09 -2.76
CA GLY A 63 -21.23 1.12 -3.60
C GLY A 63 -20.98 2.41 -2.83
N PHE A 64 -20.64 2.30 -1.54
CA PHE A 64 -20.34 3.47 -0.73
C PHE A 64 -19.02 4.11 -1.16
N THR A 65 -19.09 5.37 -1.58
CA THR A 65 -17.91 6.19 -1.85
C THR A 65 -17.93 7.43 -0.97
N SER A 66 -16.84 7.69 -0.28
CA SER A 66 -16.71 8.81 0.67
C SER A 66 -16.92 10.20 0.06
N ASN A 67 -16.94 10.30 -1.27
CA ASN A 67 -17.01 11.58 -1.99
C ASN A 67 -18.44 12.04 -2.32
N GLU A 68 -19.44 11.18 -2.15
CA GLU A 68 -20.81 11.45 -2.61
C GLU A 68 -21.79 11.77 -1.48
N ASP A 69 -21.37 11.57 -0.21
CA ASP A 69 -22.23 11.77 0.94
C ASP A 69 -21.69 12.86 1.88
N ASP A 70 -22.33 14.02 1.84
CA ASP A 70 -21.97 15.18 2.67
C ASP A 70 -22.09 14.90 4.17
N GLU A 71 -23.02 14.06 4.60
CA GLU A 71 -23.19 13.70 6.00
C GLU A 71 -22.03 12.81 6.47
N TYR A 72 -21.60 11.89 5.63
CA TYR A 72 -20.41 11.09 5.87
C TYR A 72 -19.16 11.96 6.04
N GLN A 73 -18.92 12.89 5.13
CA GLN A 73 -17.78 13.82 5.17
C GLN A 73 -17.67 14.60 6.49
N LYS A 74 -18.80 14.89 7.13
CA LYS A 74 -18.85 15.64 8.38
C LYS A 74 -18.52 14.81 9.61
N ASN A 75 -18.68 13.49 9.55
CA ASN A 75 -18.70 12.60 10.73
C ASN A 75 -17.62 11.51 10.69
N THR A 76 -16.78 11.45 9.66
CA THR A 76 -15.77 10.41 9.48
C THR A 76 -14.39 10.98 9.25
N PHE A 77 -13.36 10.13 9.35
CA PHE A 77 -11.94 10.49 9.17
C PHE A 77 -11.41 11.60 10.08
N TRP A 78 -12.07 11.84 11.20
CA TRP A 78 -11.76 12.99 12.06
C TRP A 78 -10.44 12.85 12.84
N SER A 79 -9.95 11.64 13.12
CA SER A 79 -8.69 11.46 13.86
C SER A 79 -7.54 10.89 13.04
N GLY A 80 -7.81 10.03 12.09
CA GLY A 80 -6.79 9.30 11.32
C GLY A 80 -5.95 8.31 12.15
N LEU A 81 -6.22 8.16 13.45
CA LEU A 81 -5.61 7.18 14.33
C LEU A 81 -6.54 5.98 14.46
N MET A 82 -6.43 5.03 13.55
CA MET A 82 -7.29 3.86 13.48
C MET A 82 -6.48 2.59 13.30
N ASN A 83 -7.07 1.44 13.61
CA ASN A 83 -6.45 0.13 13.38
C ASN A 83 -6.19 -0.09 11.87
N GLN A 84 -4.98 -0.50 11.54
CA GLN A 84 -4.53 -0.79 10.17
C GLN A 84 -4.00 -2.22 10.03
N LEU A 85 -4.22 -3.07 11.02
CA LEU A 85 -3.79 -4.47 10.97
C LEU A 85 -4.54 -5.23 9.86
N ALA A 86 -3.87 -6.22 9.28
CA ALA A 86 -4.45 -7.03 8.20
C ALA A 86 -5.72 -7.76 8.66
N GLU A 87 -5.73 -8.27 9.89
CA GLU A 87 -6.86 -8.96 10.50
C GLU A 87 -8.07 -8.03 10.67
N PHE A 88 -7.85 -6.78 11.07
CA PHE A 88 -8.94 -5.79 11.13
C PHE A 88 -9.48 -5.47 9.74
N ARG A 89 -8.61 -5.26 8.76
CA ARG A 89 -9.02 -5.05 7.37
C ARG A 89 -9.82 -6.25 6.83
N ALA A 90 -9.39 -7.45 7.16
CA ALA A 90 -10.08 -8.67 6.80
C ALA A 90 -11.47 -8.78 7.46
N SER A 91 -11.59 -8.37 8.73
CA SER A 91 -12.85 -8.44 9.48
C SER A 91 -13.99 -7.59 8.90
N MET A 92 -13.68 -6.58 8.09
CA MET A 92 -14.65 -5.73 7.39
C MET A 92 -14.72 -5.99 5.87
N SER A 93 -14.12 -7.06 5.40
CA SER A 93 -14.01 -7.40 3.98
C SER A 93 -14.53 -8.81 3.71
N PRO A 94 -15.87 -9.02 3.71
CA PRO A 94 -16.46 -10.30 3.30
C PRO A 94 -16.00 -10.68 1.90
N ARG A 95 -15.73 -11.97 1.67
CA ARG A 95 -15.35 -12.46 0.35
C ARG A 95 -16.56 -12.40 -0.58
N PRO A 96 -16.49 -11.67 -1.69
CA PRO A 96 -17.60 -11.55 -2.62
C PRO A 96 -17.79 -12.84 -3.44
N GLU A 97 -19.03 -13.14 -3.83
CA GLU A 97 -19.32 -14.23 -4.75
C GLU A 97 -18.81 -13.94 -6.18
N ASP A 98 -18.96 -12.69 -6.64
CA ASP A 98 -18.47 -12.24 -7.94
C ASP A 98 -17.30 -11.25 -7.75
N MET A 99 -16.14 -11.66 -8.24
CA MET A 99 -14.90 -10.89 -8.15
C MET A 99 -14.83 -9.71 -9.14
N TYR A 100 -15.74 -9.63 -10.11
CA TYR A 100 -15.66 -8.64 -11.20
C TYR A 100 -16.63 -7.46 -11.05
N VAL A 101 -17.47 -7.47 -10.02
CA VAL A 101 -18.29 -6.29 -9.71
C VAL A 101 -17.45 -5.17 -9.07
N PRO A 102 -17.85 -3.90 -9.17
CA PRO A 102 -17.10 -2.77 -8.63
C PRO A 102 -16.73 -2.92 -7.15
N ASP A 103 -17.68 -3.38 -6.33
CA ASP A 103 -17.52 -3.54 -4.88
C ASP A 103 -16.53 -4.64 -4.48
N SER A 104 -16.11 -5.49 -5.43
CA SER A 104 -15.12 -6.56 -5.23
C SER A 104 -13.66 -6.10 -5.43
N TYR A 105 -13.40 -4.79 -5.52
CA TYR A 105 -12.07 -4.24 -5.80
C TYR A 105 -11.01 -4.75 -4.82
N GLU A 106 -11.27 -4.68 -3.53
CA GLU A 106 -10.30 -5.10 -2.49
C GLU A 106 -10.00 -6.61 -2.59
N ALA A 107 -10.99 -7.44 -2.83
CA ALA A 107 -10.81 -8.88 -3.00
C ALA A 107 -9.96 -9.19 -4.25
N ARG A 108 -10.25 -8.53 -5.39
CA ARG A 108 -9.41 -8.66 -6.59
C ARG A 108 -7.98 -8.21 -6.33
N LEU A 109 -7.80 -7.07 -5.69
CA LEU A 109 -6.46 -6.55 -5.36
C LEU A 109 -5.68 -7.55 -4.50
N PHE A 110 -6.34 -8.16 -3.51
CA PHE A 110 -5.75 -9.18 -2.67
C PHE A 110 -5.34 -10.42 -3.47
N ASP A 111 -6.26 -10.99 -4.27
CA ASP A 111 -6.00 -12.20 -5.06
C ASP A 111 -4.91 -11.96 -6.14
N GLU A 112 -4.93 -10.80 -6.80
CA GLU A 112 -3.89 -10.47 -7.78
C GLU A 112 -2.54 -10.23 -7.12
N THR A 113 -2.52 -9.61 -5.93
CA THR A 113 -1.29 -9.45 -5.15
C THR A 113 -0.72 -10.80 -4.72
N ALA A 114 -1.58 -11.73 -4.29
CA ALA A 114 -1.15 -13.08 -3.90
C ALA A 114 -0.42 -13.82 -5.04
N LYS A 115 -0.81 -13.59 -6.29
CA LYS A 115 -0.14 -14.20 -7.46
C LYS A 115 1.30 -13.73 -7.67
N VAL A 116 1.65 -12.53 -7.20
CA VAL A 116 3.00 -11.97 -7.33
C VAL A 116 3.89 -12.24 -6.12
N ILE A 117 3.33 -12.72 -5.00
CA ILE A 117 4.11 -13.08 -3.80
C ILE A 117 5.28 -14.04 -4.11
N PRO A 118 5.13 -15.10 -4.93
CA PRO A 118 6.25 -15.99 -5.26
C PRO A 118 7.43 -15.33 -5.97
N TYR A 119 7.18 -14.16 -6.57
CA TYR A 119 8.19 -13.35 -7.27
C TYR A 119 8.71 -12.20 -6.42
N PHE A 120 8.22 -12.08 -5.19
CA PHE A 120 8.67 -11.05 -4.26
C PHE A 120 10.10 -11.36 -3.80
N TYR A 121 10.95 -10.34 -3.85
CA TYR A 121 12.34 -10.48 -3.39
C TYR A 121 12.35 -10.52 -1.86
N PRO A 122 12.93 -11.58 -1.23
CA PRO A 122 12.80 -11.79 0.21
C PRO A 122 13.66 -10.84 1.04
N GLU A 123 14.65 -10.17 0.43
CA GLU A 123 15.51 -9.23 1.13
C GLU A 123 14.90 -7.84 1.17
N TYR A 124 14.92 -7.24 2.34
CA TYR A 124 14.44 -5.87 2.51
C TYR A 124 15.42 -4.87 1.90
N LEU A 125 14.98 -4.11 0.90
CA LEU A 125 15.71 -2.97 0.39
C LEU A 125 15.36 -1.72 1.19
N PRO A 126 16.33 -1.07 1.85
CA PRO A 126 16.07 0.18 2.56
C PRO A 126 15.51 1.24 1.62
N LYS A 127 14.50 1.97 2.07
CA LYS A 127 13.85 3.02 1.26
C LYS A 127 14.78 4.20 0.96
N ASN A 128 15.74 4.44 1.86
CA ASN A 128 16.64 5.59 1.83
C ASN A 128 18.08 5.08 1.74
N LEU A 129 18.52 4.80 0.53
CA LEU A 129 19.91 4.57 0.23
C LEU A 129 20.52 5.88 -0.27
N PHE A 130 21.64 6.27 0.30
CA PHE A 130 22.34 7.51 -0.03
C PHE A 130 23.71 7.20 -0.65
N LEU A 131 24.04 7.91 -1.71
CA LEU A 131 25.38 7.98 -2.27
C LEU A 131 26.10 9.14 -1.60
N GLU A 132 27.23 8.87 -0.97
CA GLU A 132 28.02 9.88 -0.26
C GLU A 132 28.80 10.78 -1.23
N ASP A 133 29.18 10.24 -2.38
CA ASP A 133 29.91 10.98 -3.43
C ASP A 133 28.92 11.78 -4.28
N GLU A 134 29.16 13.08 -4.41
CA GLU A 134 28.28 14.01 -5.13
C GLU A 134 28.22 13.70 -6.64
N ALA A 135 29.31 13.29 -7.25
CA ALA A 135 29.37 12.93 -8.67
C ALA A 135 28.55 11.65 -8.94
N ASP A 136 28.67 10.66 -8.06
CA ASP A 136 27.87 9.43 -8.13
C ASP A 136 26.38 9.73 -7.96
N ALA A 137 26.01 10.61 -7.03
CA ALA A 137 24.62 11.01 -6.79
C ALA A 137 24.02 11.76 -7.99
N GLU A 138 24.77 12.64 -8.62
CA GLU A 138 24.38 13.36 -9.82
C GLU A 138 24.21 12.40 -11.01
N GLN A 139 25.17 11.50 -11.22
CA GLN A 139 25.11 10.47 -12.26
C GLN A 139 23.92 9.55 -12.05
N PHE A 140 23.70 9.06 -10.82
CA PHE A 140 22.56 8.22 -10.47
C PHE A 140 21.23 8.91 -10.81
N THR A 141 21.05 10.17 -10.42
CA THR A 141 19.83 10.93 -10.66
C THR A 141 19.55 11.11 -12.16
N THR A 142 20.59 11.36 -12.93
CA THR A 142 20.50 11.54 -14.39
C THR A 142 20.07 10.25 -15.07
N ILE A 143 20.73 9.13 -14.75
CA ILE A 143 20.40 7.81 -15.30
C ILE A 143 18.99 7.39 -14.84
N GLN A 144 18.66 7.55 -13.55
CA GLN A 144 17.35 7.20 -13.02
C GLN A 144 16.21 7.91 -13.75
N THR A 145 16.38 9.20 -14.05
CA THR A 145 15.36 9.97 -14.76
C THR A 145 15.12 9.40 -16.15
N SER A 146 16.18 9.16 -16.91
CA SER A 146 16.10 8.61 -18.27
C SER A 146 15.51 7.19 -18.30
N LEU A 147 15.97 6.32 -17.40
CA LEU A 147 15.46 4.95 -17.26
C LEU A 147 13.98 4.95 -16.91
N ARG A 148 13.56 5.78 -15.95
CA ARG A 148 12.17 5.88 -15.53
C ARG A 148 11.24 6.25 -16.68
N GLU A 149 11.60 7.26 -17.45
CA GLU A 149 10.80 7.69 -18.59
C GLU A 149 10.72 6.60 -19.66
N TYR A 150 11.84 5.95 -19.96
CA TYR A 150 11.86 4.84 -20.93
C TYR A 150 10.99 3.66 -20.46
N VAL A 151 11.17 3.21 -19.22
CA VAL A 151 10.39 2.10 -18.65
C VAL A 151 8.90 2.42 -18.62
N LYS A 152 8.53 3.63 -18.15
CA LYS A 152 7.14 4.07 -18.08
C LYS A 152 6.47 4.09 -19.47
N THR A 153 7.18 4.61 -20.47
CA THR A 153 6.69 4.63 -21.86
C THR A 153 6.54 3.20 -22.41
N SER A 154 7.52 2.34 -22.16
CA SER A 154 7.48 0.94 -22.62
C SER A 154 6.35 0.15 -21.96
N ILE A 155 6.10 0.36 -20.67
CA ILE A 155 4.94 -0.26 -19.99
C ILE A 155 3.63 0.15 -20.68
N ALA A 156 3.46 1.43 -21.00
CA ALA A 156 2.28 1.89 -21.72
C ALA A 156 2.16 1.24 -23.10
N GLN A 157 3.25 1.12 -23.84
CA GLN A 157 3.28 0.49 -25.17
C GLN A 157 2.96 -1.01 -25.11
N PHE A 158 3.48 -1.74 -24.12
CA PHE A 158 3.11 -3.14 -23.91
C PHE A 158 1.65 -3.28 -23.49
N ALA A 159 1.14 -2.42 -22.61
CA ALA A 159 -0.24 -2.46 -22.15
C ALA A 159 -1.26 -2.13 -23.24
N THR A 160 -0.93 -1.25 -24.17
CA THR A 160 -1.79 -0.89 -25.31
C THR A 160 -1.65 -1.81 -26.52
N GLY A 161 -0.69 -2.74 -26.51
CA GLY A 161 -0.39 -3.64 -27.61
C GLY A 161 0.39 -2.99 -28.76
N GLU A 162 0.93 -1.78 -28.58
CA GLU A 162 1.87 -1.17 -29.51
C GLU A 162 3.19 -1.94 -29.57
N MET A 163 3.62 -2.48 -28.41
CA MET A 163 4.70 -3.46 -28.29
C MET A 163 4.15 -4.81 -27.85
N SER A 164 4.75 -5.89 -28.33
CA SER A 164 4.42 -7.27 -27.96
C SER A 164 5.51 -7.86 -27.05
N VAL A 165 5.09 -8.44 -25.93
CA VAL A 165 6.03 -9.10 -25.00
C VAL A 165 6.78 -10.25 -25.72
N GLU A 166 6.11 -11.00 -26.61
CA GLU A 166 6.72 -12.11 -27.32
C GLU A 166 7.74 -11.69 -28.39
N LYS A 167 7.56 -10.50 -28.98
CA LYS A 167 8.39 -10.04 -30.13
C LYS A 167 9.42 -8.97 -29.75
N ASP A 168 9.05 -8.09 -28.84
CA ASP A 168 9.81 -6.86 -28.58
C ASP A 168 10.57 -6.89 -27.26
N TRP A 169 10.41 -7.94 -26.44
CA TRP A 169 11.02 -8.03 -25.12
C TRP A 169 12.56 -7.91 -25.16
N ASP A 170 13.20 -8.65 -26.05
CA ASP A 170 14.66 -8.60 -26.18
C ASP A 170 15.17 -7.22 -26.65
N SER A 171 14.41 -6.55 -27.50
CA SER A 171 14.70 -5.20 -27.95
C SER A 171 14.54 -4.20 -26.82
N TYR A 172 13.51 -4.37 -25.99
CA TYR A 172 13.31 -3.59 -24.79
C TYR A 172 14.49 -3.73 -23.81
N LEU A 173 14.93 -4.96 -23.51
CA LEU A 173 16.07 -5.21 -22.64
C LEU A 173 17.36 -4.57 -23.17
N LYS A 174 17.65 -4.72 -24.48
CA LYS A 174 18.79 -4.05 -25.12
C LYS A 174 18.75 -2.53 -25.02
N SER A 175 17.56 -1.98 -25.01
CA SER A 175 17.42 -0.52 -24.88
C SER A 175 17.69 -0.04 -23.48
N LEU A 176 17.43 -0.84 -22.43
CA LEU A 176 17.84 -0.52 -21.06
C LEU A 176 19.35 -0.33 -20.93
N GLU A 177 20.16 -1.12 -21.69
CA GLU A 177 21.62 -0.95 -21.70
C GLU A 177 22.04 0.41 -22.25
N LYS A 178 21.32 0.96 -23.24
CA LYS A 178 21.59 2.30 -23.80
C LYS A 178 21.28 3.43 -22.82
N TYR A 179 20.45 3.15 -21.83
CA TYR A 179 20.13 4.06 -20.74
C TYR A 179 20.99 3.80 -19.49
N ASP A 180 22.15 3.16 -19.66
CA ASP A 180 23.14 2.90 -18.59
C ASP A 180 22.58 2.14 -17.37
N VAL A 181 21.68 1.19 -17.58
CA VAL A 181 21.07 0.39 -16.49
C VAL A 181 22.13 -0.29 -15.63
N ASN A 182 23.25 -0.74 -16.21
CA ASN A 182 24.32 -1.41 -15.48
C ASN A 182 25.03 -0.43 -14.51
N THR A 183 25.29 0.79 -14.94
CA THR A 183 25.83 1.84 -14.07
C THR A 183 24.84 2.20 -12.96
N TYR A 184 23.54 2.31 -13.27
CA TYR A 184 22.49 2.52 -12.29
C TYR A 184 22.48 1.45 -11.21
N ILE A 185 22.54 0.17 -11.59
CA ILE A 185 22.59 -0.96 -10.66
C ILE A 185 23.87 -0.91 -9.81
N SER A 186 25.04 -0.62 -10.40
CA SER A 186 26.30 -0.53 -9.67
C SER A 186 26.29 0.59 -8.62
N LEU A 187 25.73 1.75 -8.96
CA LEU A 187 25.60 2.86 -8.02
C LEU A 187 24.60 2.52 -6.88
N TYR A 188 23.51 1.84 -7.22
CA TYR A 188 22.57 1.37 -6.22
C TYR A 188 23.20 0.35 -5.27
N GLN A 189 23.97 -0.59 -5.81
CA GLN A 189 24.72 -1.56 -5.02
C GLN A 189 25.75 -0.89 -4.09
N LYS A 190 26.48 0.10 -4.60
CA LYS A 190 27.42 0.87 -3.79
C LYS A 190 26.74 1.55 -2.59
N ALA A 191 25.56 2.14 -2.81
CA ALA A 191 24.78 2.73 -1.72
C ALA A 191 24.29 1.70 -0.72
N TYR A 192 23.87 0.51 -1.19
CA TYR A 192 23.46 -0.60 -0.34
C TYR A 192 24.61 -1.16 0.49
N ASP A 193 25.78 -1.35 -0.11
CA ASP A 193 26.97 -1.86 0.56
C ASP A 193 27.44 -0.89 1.67
N SER A 194 27.39 0.43 1.40
CA SER A 194 27.67 1.45 2.42
C SER A 194 26.65 1.41 3.56
N TYR A 195 25.36 1.25 3.26
CA TYR A 195 24.32 1.12 4.27
C TYR A 195 24.54 -0.11 5.16
N THR A 196 24.83 -1.27 4.57
CA THR A 196 25.04 -2.54 5.32
C THR A 196 26.32 -2.54 6.14
N ALA A 197 27.36 -1.83 5.70
CA ALA A 197 28.61 -1.70 6.44
C ALA A 197 28.47 -0.82 7.71
N ASN A 198 27.47 0.08 7.73
CA ASN A 198 27.24 1.02 8.82
C ASN A 198 26.09 0.62 9.75
N ASN A 199 25.37 -0.48 9.50
CA ASN A 199 24.31 -1.04 10.31
C ASN A 199 24.50 -2.51 10.63
#